data_1c50dadca439549a683f8904eb807159
#
_entry.id   1c50dadca439549a683f8904eb807159
#
_cell.length_a   1.000
_cell.length_b   1.000
_cell.length_c   1.000
_cell.angle_alpha   90.00
_cell.angle_beta   90.00
_cell.angle_gamma   90.00
#
_symmetry.space_group_name_H-M   'P 1'
#
loop_
_entity.id
_entity.type
_entity.pdbx_description
1 polymer ?
#
loop_
_entity_poly.entity_id
_entity_poly.type
_entity_poly.pdbx_seq_one_letter_code
_entity_poly.pdbx_strand_id
1 'polypeptide(L)'
;MFLAVLILAYVIRRSKESDIFWILSWPGTVVHEILHYVIGFVLFARPTKISVFPEARETSGQTMGYVNFANIQWYNAMPTGLAPFLGVFVVLFIAGSVSKEFSLMNVFWVWVMSSILSQVWPSQQDWKVAFSSMGGLALYGGIVTMFLL
;
A
#
# COMPACT_ATOMS: atom_id res chain seq x y z
N MET A 1 0.29 -16.89 -15.43
CA MET A 1 -0.25 -15.64 -14.86
C MET A 1 0.62 -15.10 -13.73
N PHE A 2 0.89 -15.84 -12.66
CA PHE A 2 1.62 -15.32 -11.49
C PHE A 2 3.02 -14.77 -11.79
N LEU A 3 3.81 -15.46 -12.60
CA LEU A 3 5.13 -14.99 -13.02
C LEU A 3 5.06 -13.66 -13.79
N ALA A 4 4.07 -13.50 -14.66
CA ALA A 4 3.85 -12.25 -15.40
C ALA A 4 3.53 -11.08 -14.46
N VAL A 5 2.73 -11.32 -13.41
CA VAL A 5 2.43 -10.33 -12.36
C VAL A 5 3.70 -9.88 -11.65
N LEU A 6 4.57 -10.81 -11.25
CA LEU A 6 5.82 -10.48 -10.56
C LEU A 6 6.79 -9.71 -11.45
N ILE A 7 6.95 -10.14 -12.71
CA ILE A 7 7.83 -9.45 -13.67
C ILE A 7 7.33 -8.02 -13.91
N LEU A 8 6.04 -7.86 -14.20
CA LEU A 8 5.47 -6.53 -14.46
C LEU A 8 5.51 -5.64 -13.21
N ALA A 9 5.26 -6.18 -12.02
CA ALA A 9 5.39 -5.43 -10.77
C ALA A 9 6.84 -4.93 -10.55
N TYR A 10 7.83 -5.78 -10.86
CA TYR A 10 9.23 -5.39 -10.82
C TYR A 10 9.56 -4.28 -11.84
N VAL A 11 9.07 -4.40 -13.07
CA VAL A 11 9.26 -3.39 -14.12
C VAL A 11 8.62 -2.05 -13.71
N ILE A 12 7.38 -2.08 -13.23
CA ILE A 12 6.70 -0.86 -12.73
C ILE A 12 7.53 -0.21 -11.62
N ARG A 13 7.98 -0.99 -10.65
CA ARG A 13 8.79 -0.48 -9.53
C ARG A 13 10.13 0.11 -9.99
N ARG A 14 10.73 -0.44 -11.04
CA ARG A 14 12.01 0.03 -11.61
C ARG A 14 11.84 1.33 -12.40
N SER A 15 10.66 1.60 -12.93
CA SER A 15 10.35 2.73 -13.83
C SER A 15 9.98 4.02 -13.09
N LYS A 16 10.31 4.17 -11.81
CA LYS A 16 9.91 5.31 -10.94
C LYS A 16 10.30 6.70 -11.45
N GLU A 17 11.31 6.78 -12.31
CA GLU A 17 11.79 8.04 -12.90
C GLU A 17 11.08 8.38 -14.23
N SER A 18 10.18 7.52 -14.72
CA SER A 18 9.46 7.71 -15.98
C SER A 18 8.09 8.34 -15.74
N ASP A 19 7.67 9.24 -16.63
CA ASP A 19 6.34 9.87 -16.59
C ASP A 19 5.20 8.85 -16.74
N ILE A 20 5.49 7.68 -17.34
CA ILE A 20 4.52 6.59 -17.49
C ILE A 20 4.30 5.84 -16.15
N PHE A 21 5.25 5.94 -15.23
CA PHE A 21 5.19 5.21 -13.96
C PHE A 21 3.90 5.48 -13.18
N TRP A 22 3.46 6.73 -13.09
CA TRP A 22 2.27 7.08 -12.34
C TRP A 22 0.99 6.48 -12.94
N ILE A 23 0.90 6.38 -14.29
CA ILE A 23 -0.22 5.73 -14.98
C ILE A 23 -0.22 4.23 -14.67
N LEU A 24 0.95 3.58 -14.80
CA LEU A 24 1.10 2.15 -14.58
C LEU A 24 0.89 1.75 -13.12
N SER A 25 1.27 2.61 -12.18
CA SER A 25 1.18 2.35 -10.74
C SER A 25 -0.11 2.86 -10.10
N TRP A 26 -0.94 3.61 -10.84
CA TRP A 26 -2.14 4.27 -10.30
C TRP A 26 -3.11 3.32 -9.57
N PRO A 27 -3.51 2.14 -10.10
CA PRO A 27 -4.38 1.23 -9.36
C PRO A 27 -3.76 0.78 -8.03
N GLY A 28 -2.45 0.56 -8.02
CA GLY A 28 -1.70 0.23 -6.80
C GLY A 28 -1.69 1.37 -5.79
N THR A 29 -1.49 2.61 -6.25
CA THR A 29 -1.56 3.81 -5.40
C THR A 29 -2.95 3.97 -4.78
N VAL A 30 -4.02 3.79 -5.56
CA VAL A 30 -5.40 3.83 -5.05
C VAL A 30 -5.61 2.82 -3.93
N VAL A 31 -5.22 1.56 -4.14
CA VAL A 31 -5.34 0.51 -3.12
C VAL A 31 -4.49 0.83 -1.88
N HIS A 32 -3.26 1.31 -2.07
CA HIS A 32 -2.34 1.72 -1.01
C HIS A 32 -2.97 2.76 -0.08
N GLU A 33 -3.48 3.86 -0.65
CA GLU A 33 -4.08 4.95 0.13
C GLU A 33 -5.42 4.53 0.76
N ILE A 34 -6.22 3.71 0.06
CA ILE A 34 -7.46 3.15 0.64
C ILE A 34 -7.15 2.26 1.85
N LEU A 35 -6.11 1.44 1.80
CA LEU A 35 -5.71 0.61 2.94
C LEU A 35 -5.31 1.47 4.14
N HIS A 36 -4.51 2.52 3.94
CA HIS A 36 -4.21 3.49 5.00
C HIS A 36 -5.50 4.12 5.57
N TYR A 37 -6.39 4.56 4.68
CA TYR A 37 -7.65 5.20 5.08
C TYR A 37 -8.52 4.26 5.92
N VAL A 38 -8.75 3.03 5.42
CA VAL A 38 -9.62 2.04 6.08
C VAL A 38 -9.04 1.63 7.43
N ILE A 39 -7.77 1.25 7.49
CA ILE A 39 -7.12 0.84 8.76
C ILE A 39 -7.08 2.01 9.75
N GLY A 40 -6.71 3.21 9.28
CA GLY A 40 -6.71 4.40 10.12
C GLY A 40 -8.11 4.77 10.61
N PHE A 41 -9.15 4.60 9.80
CA PHE A 41 -10.54 4.83 10.21
C PHE A 41 -10.97 3.85 11.29
N VAL A 42 -10.76 2.55 11.08
CA VAL A 42 -11.12 1.47 12.04
C VAL A 42 -10.40 1.64 13.37
N LEU A 43 -9.16 2.12 13.34
CA LEU A 43 -8.32 2.32 14.54
C LEU A 43 -8.40 3.74 15.12
N PHE A 44 -9.40 4.51 14.72
CA PHE A 44 -9.66 5.86 15.25
C PHE A 44 -8.51 6.87 15.02
N ALA A 45 -7.67 6.65 14.00
CA ALA A 45 -6.63 7.60 13.60
C ALA A 45 -7.20 8.88 12.95
N ARG A 46 -8.52 8.91 12.68
CA ARG A 46 -9.27 10.06 12.12
C ARG A 46 -8.66 10.55 10.80
N PRO A 47 -8.80 9.80 9.69
CA PRO A 47 -8.36 10.27 8.38
C PRO A 47 -9.15 11.54 8.00
N THR A 48 -8.44 12.59 7.56
CA THR A 48 -9.00 13.92 7.26
C THR A 48 -8.97 14.26 5.79
N LYS A 49 -7.95 13.81 5.08
CA LYS A 49 -7.79 14.04 3.63
C LYS A 49 -7.16 12.82 2.99
N ILE A 50 -7.66 12.43 1.83
CA ILE A 50 -7.07 11.41 0.96
C ILE A 50 -6.84 12.02 -0.42
N SER A 51 -5.68 11.80 -1.02
CA SER A 51 -5.39 12.05 -2.43
C SER A 51 -4.80 10.79 -3.04
N VAL A 52 -5.27 10.43 -4.22
CA VAL A 52 -4.78 9.29 -5.01
C VAL A 52 -4.13 9.75 -6.32
N PHE A 53 -4.00 11.06 -6.49
CA PHE A 53 -3.36 11.69 -7.64
C PHE A 53 -2.01 12.29 -7.23
N PRO A 54 -1.04 12.33 -8.17
CA PRO A 54 0.24 12.97 -7.90
C PRO A 54 0.05 14.44 -7.55
N GLU A 55 0.58 14.84 -6.41
CA GLU A 55 0.66 16.25 -6.01
C GLU A 55 2.13 16.66 -5.87
N ALA A 56 2.48 17.82 -6.42
CA ALA A 56 3.79 18.41 -6.20
C ALA A 56 3.89 18.90 -4.74
N ARG A 57 4.88 18.40 -4.00
CA ARG A 57 5.23 18.91 -2.68
C ARG A 57 6.51 19.75 -2.75
N GLU A 58 6.49 20.93 -2.16
CA GLU A 58 7.64 21.87 -2.18
C GLU A 58 8.91 21.29 -1.57
N THR A 59 8.82 20.33 -0.65
CA THR A 59 9.95 19.83 0.14
C THR A 59 10.42 18.42 -0.20
N SER A 60 9.68 17.62 -0.97
CA SER A 60 9.98 16.19 -1.15
C SER A 60 9.76 15.63 -2.56
N GLY A 61 9.54 16.50 -3.56
CA GLY A 61 9.20 16.06 -4.91
C GLY A 61 7.73 15.63 -5.05
N GLN A 62 7.41 14.94 -6.15
CA GLN A 62 6.06 14.44 -6.40
C GLN A 62 5.73 13.28 -5.46
N THR A 63 4.61 13.38 -4.74
CA THR A 63 4.01 12.23 -4.04
C THR A 63 2.89 11.63 -4.90
N MET A 64 2.85 10.31 -4.99
CA MET A 64 1.85 9.58 -5.81
C MET A 64 0.46 9.63 -5.19
N GLY A 65 0.37 9.68 -3.88
CA GLY A 65 -0.85 9.79 -3.10
C GLY A 65 -0.50 10.05 -1.63
N TYR A 66 -1.50 10.34 -0.81
CA TYR A 66 -1.34 10.45 0.64
C TYR A 66 -2.67 10.37 1.37
N VAL A 67 -2.61 9.96 2.64
CA VAL A 67 -3.69 10.11 3.61
C VAL A 67 -3.18 10.90 4.80
N ASN A 68 -3.91 11.95 5.19
CA ASN A 68 -3.63 12.72 6.40
C ASN A 68 -4.48 12.22 7.55
N PHE A 69 -3.87 12.12 8.74
CA PHE A 69 -4.53 11.68 9.96
C PHE A 69 -4.47 12.78 11.01
N ALA A 70 -5.59 13.00 11.71
CA ALA A 70 -5.68 13.99 12.79
C ALA A 70 -5.34 13.39 14.17
N ASN A 71 -5.34 12.06 14.33
CA ASN A 71 -5.19 11.41 15.63
C ASN A 71 -4.31 10.15 15.53
N ILE A 72 -3.02 10.32 15.25
CA ILE A 72 -2.06 9.23 15.34
C ILE A 72 -1.65 9.07 16.80
N GLN A 73 -1.88 7.87 17.35
CA GLN A 73 -1.59 7.48 18.73
C GLN A 73 -0.68 6.25 18.74
N TRP A 74 -0.12 5.93 19.92
CA TRP A 74 0.82 4.82 20.10
C TRP A 74 0.26 3.45 19.67
N TYR A 75 -1.06 3.22 19.76
CA TYR A 75 -1.69 1.95 19.41
C TYR A 75 -2.10 1.85 17.93
N ASN A 76 -2.33 2.97 17.24
CA ASN A 76 -2.77 2.96 15.85
C ASN A 76 -1.67 3.32 14.83
N ALA A 77 -0.56 3.90 15.27
CA ALA A 77 0.51 4.35 14.39
C ALA A 77 1.09 3.20 13.55
N MET A 78 1.49 2.10 14.21
CA MET A 78 2.11 0.96 13.53
C MET A 78 1.17 0.27 12.53
N PRO A 79 -0.04 -0.16 12.87
CA PRO A 79 -0.92 -0.81 11.90
C PRO A 79 -1.37 0.14 10.79
N THR A 80 -1.55 1.44 11.08
CA THR A 80 -1.87 2.43 10.05
C THR A 80 -0.70 2.61 9.06
N GLY A 81 0.53 2.75 9.56
CA GLY A 81 1.70 2.88 8.69
C GLY A 81 2.02 1.62 7.88
N LEU A 82 1.72 0.42 8.41
CA LEU A 82 1.97 -0.85 7.73
C LEU A 82 0.77 -1.36 6.92
N ALA A 83 -0.34 -0.62 6.88
CA ALA A 83 -1.56 -1.01 6.18
C ALA A 83 -1.36 -1.45 4.71
N PRO A 84 -0.45 -0.84 3.90
CA PRO A 84 -0.24 -1.25 2.52
C PRO A 84 0.19 -2.71 2.34
N PHE A 85 0.82 -3.34 3.33
CA PHE A 85 1.15 -4.77 3.26
C PHE A 85 -0.09 -5.66 3.06
N LEU A 86 -1.26 -5.22 3.49
CA LEU A 86 -2.53 -5.92 3.24
C LEU A 86 -2.87 -5.99 1.75
N GLY A 87 -2.25 -5.18 0.90
CA GLY A 87 -2.38 -5.27 -0.56
C GLY A 87 -2.00 -6.63 -1.12
N VAL A 88 -1.13 -7.41 -0.43
CA VAL A 88 -0.84 -8.81 -0.82
C VAL A 88 -2.11 -9.64 -0.78
N PHE A 89 -2.93 -9.51 0.26
CA PHE A 89 -4.20 -10.26 0.38
C PHE A 89 -5.21 -9.84 -0.69
N VAL A 90 -5.24 -8.54 -1.06
CA VAL A 90 -6.07 -8.05 -2.18
C VAL A 90 -5.65 -8.73 -3.48
N VAL A 91 -4.34 -8.82 -3.75
CA VAL A 91 -3.83 -9.51 -4.95
C VAL A 91 -4.16 -11.00 -4.93
N LEU A 92 -4.01 -11.68 -3.80
CA LEU A 92 -4.36 -13.10 -3.67
C LEU A 92 -5.87 -13.33 -3.90
N PHE A 93 -6.72 -12.46 -3.37
CA PHE A 93 -8.16 -12.51 -3.59
C PHE A 93 -8.52 -12.35 -5.08
N ILE A 94 -7.96 -11.33 -5.76
CA ILE A 94 -8.15 -11.11 -7.20
C ILE A 94 -7.65 -12.34 -7.97
N ALA A 95 -6.45 -12.84 -7.68
CA ALA A 95 -5.86 -13.98 -8.36
C ALA A 95 -6.69 -15.26 -8.24
N GLY A 96 -7.37 -15.45 -7.10
CA GLY A 96 -8.31 -16.57 -6.89
C GLY A 96 -9.62 -16.44 -7.67
N SER A 97 -10.00 -15.21 -8.04
CA SER A 97 -11.26 -14.91 -8.75
C SER A 97 -11.09 -14.83 -10.27
N VAL A 98 -9.88 -14.68 -10.78
CA VAL A 98 -9.61 -14.52 -12.23
C VAL A 98 -9.55 -15.88 -12.92
N SER A 99 -10.26 -16.01 -14.07
CA SER A 99 -10.21 -17.20 -14.91
C SER A 99 -8.78 -17.53 -15.36
N LYS A 100 -8.48 -18.83 -15.52
CA LYS A 100 -7.19 -19.30 -16.05
C LYS A 100 -7.09 -19.24 -17.58
N GLU A 101 -8.21 -19.00 -18.25
CA GLU A 101 -8.24 -18.89 -19.72
C GLU A 101 -7.66 -17.55 -20.17
N PHE A 102 -6.92 -17.55 -21.27
CA PHE A 102 -6.35 -16.31 -21.79
C PHE A 102 -7.46 -15.42 -22.36
N SER A 103 -7.58 -14.21 -21.83
CA SER A 103 -8.50 -13.18 -22.33
C SER A 103 -7.91 -11.78 -22.11
N LEU A 104 -8.42 -10.78 -22.84
CA LEU A 104 -8.04 -9.38 -22.62
C LEU A 104 -8.31 -8.92 -21.18
N MET A 105 -9.38 -9.45 -20.57
CA MET A 105 -9.69 -9.19 -19.16
C MET A 105 -8.57 -9.68 -18.24
N ASN A 106 -7.92 -10.81 -18.54
CA ASN A 106 -6.81 -11.31 -17.74
C ASN A 106 -5.57 -10.42 -17.87
N VAL A 107 -5.33 -9.81 -19.03
CA VAL A 107 -4.24 -8.82 -19.20
C VAL A 107 -4.49 -7.60 -18.30
N PHE A 108 -5.73 -7.11 -18.26
CA PHE A 108 -6.13 -6.02 -17.35
C PHE A 108 -5.90 -6.40 -15.87
N TRP A 109 -6.33 -7.61 -15.45
CA TRP A 109 -6.13 -8.04 -14.07
C TRP A 109 -4.65 -8.28 -13.71
N VAL A 110 -3.84 -8.76 -14.66
CA VAL A 110 -2.37 -8.86 -14.48
C VAL A 110 -1.78 -7.48 -14.23
N TRP A 111 -2.18 -6.47 -14.99
CA TRP A 111 -1.73 -5.09 -14.76
C TRP A 111 -2.18 -4.57 -13.38
N VAL A 112 -3.44 -4.72 -13.00
CA VAL A 112 -3.95 -4.27 -11.69
C VAL A 112 -3.20 -4.94 -10.54
N MET A 113 -3.06 -6.27 -10.56
CA MET A 113 -2.31 -7.01 -9.52
C MET A 113 -0.84 -6.59 -9.46
N SER A 114 -0.20 -6.39 -10.62
CA SER A 114 1.20 -5.95 -10.70
C SER A 114 1.38 -4.55 -10.13
N SER A 115 0.45 -3.65 -10.43
CA SER A 115 0.40 -2.30 -9.88
C SER A 115 0.27 -2.33 -8.37
N ILE A 116 -0.67 -3.12 -7.81
CA ILE A 116 -0.84 -3.26 -6.36
C ILE A 116 0.45 -3.79 -5.72
N LEU A 117 1.02 -4.88 -6.24
CA LEU A 117 2.26 -5.46 -5.70
C LEU A 117 3.45 -4.48 -5.75
N SER A 118 3.54 -3.65 -6.78
CA SER A 118 4.61 -2.64 -6.88
C SER A 118 4.54 -1.60 -5.76
N GLN A 119 3.35 -1.36 -5.20
CA GLN A 119 3.05 -0.35 -4.17
C GLN A 119 2.79 -0.94 -2.77
N VAL A 120 2.85 -2.26 -2.59
CA VAL A 120 2.65 -2.92 -1.28
C VAL A 120 3.67 -2.47 -0.24
N TRP A 121 4.88 -2.11 -0.67
CA TRP A 121 5.93 -1.69 0.25
C TRP A 121 5.64 -0.29 0.79
N PRO A 122 5.57 -0.10 2.13
CA PRO A 122 5.32 1.20 2.73
C PRO A 122 6.33 2.26 2.28
N SER A 123 5.88 3.48 2.10
CA SER A 123 6.72 4.63 1.78
C SER A 123 7.61 5.01 2.98
N GLN A 124 8.60 5.87 2.75
CA GLN A 124 9.41 6.41 3.86
C GLN A 124 8.57 7.14 4.91
N GLN A 125 7.49 7.79 4.47
CA GLN A 125 6.56 8.47 5.37
C GLN A 125 5.77 7.47 6.22
N ASP A 126 5.32 6.36 5.63
CA ASP A 126 4.57 5.31 6.33
C ASP A 126 5.42 4.65 7.40
N TRP A 127 6.70 4.39 7.09
CA TRP A 127 7.66 3.91 8.08
C TRP A 127 7.87 4.90 9.23
N LYS A 128 7.94 6.21 8.94
CA LYS A 128 8.02 7.23 9.99
C LYS A 128 6.78 7.21 10.88
N VAL A 129 5.59 7.07 10.29
CA VAL A 129 4.33 6.93 11.05
C VAL A 129 4.36 5.64 11.87
N ALA A 130 4.68 4.50 11.26
CA ALA A 130 4.69 3.19 11.92
C ALA A 130 5.60 3.17 13.16
N PHE A 131 6.78 3.80 13.06
CA PHE A 131 7.77 3.83 14.14
C PHE A 131 7.72 5.11 14.99
N SER A 132 6.74 5.97 14.81
CA SER A 132 6.60 7.21 15.58
C SER A 132 6.30 6.96 17.05
N SER A 133 5.89 5.74 17.45
CA SER A 133 5.53 5.38 18.80
C SER A 133 6.25 4.11 19.27
N MET A 134 7.15 4.27 20.24
CA MET A 134 7.82 3.14 20.91
C MET A 134 6.84 2.24 21.71
N GLY A 135 5.75 2.83 22.24
CA GLY A 135 4.69 2.07 22.91
C GLY A 135 3.97 1.12 21.96
N GLY A 136 3.73 1.52 20.72
CA GLY A 136 3.17 0.65 19.68
C GLY A 136 4.11 -0.51 19.35
N LEU A 137 5.40 -0.25 19.21
CA LEU A 137 6.39 -1.30 18.97
C LEU A 137 6.44 -2.34 20.11
N ALA A 138 6.38 -1.90 21.37
CA ALA A 138 6.36 -2.80 22.52
C ALA A 138 5.08 -3.65 22.54
N LEU A 139 3.91 -3.04 22.27
CA LEU A 139 2.64 -3.75 22.24
C LEU A 139 2.62 -4.82 21.15
N TYR A 140 2.88 -4.42 19.90
CA TYR A 140 2.78 -5.36 18.76
C TYR A 140 3.92 -6.36 18.74
N GLY A 141 5.12 -5.99 19.20
CA GLY A 141 6.22 -6.91 19.42
C GLY A 141 5.87 -7.97 20.48
N GLY A 142 5.25 -7.57 21.58
CA GLY A 142 4.77 -8.49 22.62
C GLY A 142 3.68 -9.44 22.11
N ILE A 143 2.74 -8.96 21.32
CA ILE A 143 1.69 -9.81 20.69
C ILE A 143 2.35 -10.85 19.78
N VAL A 144 3.24 -10.44 18.89
CA VAL A 144 3.93 -11.37 17.96
C VAL A 144 4.73 -12.43 18.73
N THR A 145 5.46 -12.06 19.78
CA THR A 145 6.21 -13.04 20.59
C THR A 145 5.28 -14.02 21.29
N MET A 146 4.11 -13.58 21.74
CA MET A 146 3.12 -14.45 22.37
C MET A 146 2.54 -15.51 21.41
N PHE A 147 2.45 -15.21 20.10
CA PHE A 147 1.97 -16.16 19.08
C PHE A 147 3.07 -17.07 18.53
N LEU A 148 4.35 -16.75 18.73
CA LEU A 148 5.49 -17.53 18.24
C LEU A 148 6.09 -18.47 19.31
N LEU A 149 5.71 -18.33 20.57
CA LEU A 149 6.07 -19.17 21.70
C LEU A 149 4.91 -20.09 22.08
#